data_df3cb0b8242a7dccc19a1a345650388d
#
_entry.id   df3cb0b8242a7dccc19a1a345650388d
#
_cell.length_a   1.000
_cell.length_b   1.000
_cell.length_c   1.000
_cell.angle_alpha   90.00
_cell.angle_beta   90.00
_cell.angle_gamma   90.00
#
_symmetry.space_group_name_H-M   'P 1'
#
loop_
_entity.id
_entity.type
_entity.pdbx_description
1 polymer ?
#
loop_
_entity_poly.entity_id
_entity_poly.type
_entity_poly.pdbx_seq_one_letter_code
_entity_poly.pdbx_strand_id
1 'polypeptide(L)'
;MTRLAIAGATGAIGAEIVRQARSAGHEVVAIPRDPAGMRAALAAADAVLSAIGPRTNTATAAEAVVRSARDLCEAMAERGVDRLVLVSGAATTLPGDRKRLPHRIAESLIRRLSRHVVEAKQRELEIVRGTSLAWTAVRPPRVLGGGPTGRVRVSLESPPGFTIARGDVAAFMLAQATSRAYLRQAPFISG
;
A
#
# COMPACT_ATOMS: atom_id res chain seq x y z
N MET A 1 19.75 9.20 -4.80
CA MET A 1 19.05 9.61 -3.56
C MET A 1 17.66 10.07 -3.98
N THR A 2 16.62 9.58 -3.34
CA THR A 2 15.21 9.87 -3.69
C THR A 2 14.52 10.42 -2.44
N ARG A 3 13.67 11.41 -2.58
CA ARG A 3 12.85 11.95 -1.50
C ARG A 3 11.50 11.26 -1.46
N LEU A 4 11.26 10.50 -0.41
CA LEU A 4 10.07 9.65 -0.24
C LEU A 4 9.12 10.23 0.80
N ALA A 5 7.89 10.51 0.41
CA ALA A 5 6.83 10.90 1.32
C ALA A 5 6.04 9.66 1.77
N ILE A 6 5.93 9.42 3.08
CA ILE A 6 5.36 8.19 3.63
C ILE A 6 4.09 8.49 4.41
N ALA A 7 2.96 8.02 3.89
CA ALA A 7 1.68 8.05 4.59
C ALA A 7 1.53 6.79 5.47
N GLY A 8 1.14 7.00 6.74
CA GLY A 8 1.08 5.92 7.71
C GLY A 8 2.45 5.50 8.27
N ALA A 9 3.42 6.41 8.30
CA ALA A 9 4.81 6.19 8.76
C ALA A 9 4.93 5.59 10.18
N THR A 10 3.95 5.81 11.05
CA THR A 10 3.92 5.28 12.42
C THR A 10 3.28 3.89 12.55
N GLY A 11 2.71 3.37 11.47
CA GLY A 11 2.15 2.01 11.43
C GLY A 11 3.22 0.95 11.29
N ALA A 12 2.85 -0.31 11.50
CA ALA A 12 3.81 -1.42 11.50
C ALA A 12 4.60 -1.55 10.17
N ILE A 13 3.92 -1.46 9.02
CA ILE A 13 4.57 -1.49 7.70
C ILE A 13 5.26 -0.15 7.43
N GLY A 14 4.61 0.98 7.73
CA GLY A 14 5.16 2.31 7.46
C GLY A 14 6.46 2.58 8.22
N ALA A 15 6.54 2.20 9.50
CA ALA A 15 7.77 2.33 10.28
C ALA A 15 8.92 1.50 9.69
N GLU A 16 8.61 0.32 9.17
CA GLU A 16 9.60 -0.52 8.50
C GLU A 16 10.06 0.08 7.16
N ILE A 17 9.15 0.69 6.38
CA ILE A 17 9.50 1.46 5.18
C ILE A 17 10.43 2.61 5.54
N VAL A 18 10.10 3.41 6.57
CA VAL A 18 10.96 4.52 7.04
C VAL A 18 12.36 4.03 7.39
N ARG A 19 12.44 2.95 8.17
CA ARG A 19 13.72 2.38 8.59
C ARG A 19 14.57 1.96 7.39
N GLN A 20 14.01 1.19 6.47
CA GLN A 20 14.72 0.69 5.28
C GLN A 20 15.09 1.82 4.31
N ALA A 21 14.19 2.76 4.07
CA ALA A 21 14.45 3.90 3.19
C ALA A 21 15.63 4.75 3.70
N ARG A 22 15.66 5.06 5.00
CA ARG A 22 16.77 5.80 5.61
C ARG A 22 18.09 5.00 5.54
N SER A 23 18.05 3.69 5.82
CA SER A 23 19.23 2.83 5.71
C SER A 23 19.76 2.75 4.27
N ALA A 24 18.92 2.92 3.28
CA ALA A 24 19.28 2.97 1.85
C ALA A 24 19.70 4.37 1.37
N GLY A 25 19.79 5.37 2.26
CA GLY A 25 20.22 6.73 1.94
C GLY A 25 19.14 7.59 1.27
N HIS A 26 17.86 7.23 1.38
CA HIS A 26 16.76 8.07 0.91
C HIS A 26 16.39 9.14 1.95
N GLU A 27 15.98 10.31 1.46
CA GLU A 27 15.33 11.31 2.29
C GLU A 27 13.88 10.87 2.55
N VAL A 28 13.42 10.97 3.82
CA VAL A 28 12.11 10.49 4.22
C VAL A 28 11.34 11.59 4.93
N VAL A 29 10.14 11.89 4.41
CA VAL A 29 9.19 12.81 5.02
C VAL A 29 7.92 12.03 5.38
N ALA A 30 7.47 12.13 6.63
CA ALA A 30 6.19 11.56 7.04
C ALA A 30 5.04 12.47 6.59
N ILE A 31 4.02 11.91 5.97
CA ILE A 31 2.81 12.64 5.58
C ILE A 31 1.87 12.71 6.79
N PRO A 32 1.56 13.89 7.31
CA PRO A 32 0.56 14.06 8.37
C PRO A 32 -0.87 13.89 7.80
N ARG A 33 -1.86 13.85 8.69
CA ARG A 33 -3.26 13.63 8.27
C ARG A 33 -3.98 14.92 7.90
N ASP A 34 -3.50 16.05 8.35
CA ASP A 34 -4.09 17.35 8.02
C ASP A 34 -3.75 17.76 6.58
N PRO A 35 -4.66 18.39 5.83
CA PRO A 35 -4.46 18.70 4.43
C PRO A 35 -3.29 19.65 4.16
N ALA A 36 -3.04 20.61 5.03
CA ALA A 36 -1.96 21.58 4.84
C ALA A 36 -0.59 20.92 5.00
N GLY A 37 -0.42 20.14 6.06
CA GLY A 37 0.80 19.36 6.29
C GLY A 37 1.03 18.30 5.23
N MET A 38 -0.04 17.69 4.70
CA MET A 38 0.05 16.74 3.59
C MET A 38 0.64 17.42 2.34
N ARG A 39 0.12 18.59 1.95
CA ARG A 39 0.64 19.35 0.81
C ARG A 39 2.09 19.80 1.02
N ALA A 40 2.44 20.19 2.24
CA ALA A 40 3.82 20.56 2.57
C ALA A 40 4.78 19.37 2.47
N ALA A 41 4.38 18.18 2.94
CA ALA A 41 5.18 16.96 2.86
C ALA A 41 5.42 16.50 1.41
N LEU A 42 4.52 16.83 0.50
CA LEU A 42 4.61 16.47 -0.92
C LEU A 42 5.42 17.47 -1.76
N ALA A 43 5.73 18.65 -1.26
CA ALA A 43 6.29 19.76 -2.05
C ALA A 43 7.59 19.47 -2.82
N ALA A 44 8.33 18.43 -2.45
CA ALA A 44 9.54 18.01 -3.16
C ALA A 44 9.71 16.48 -3.14
N ALA A 45 8.60 15.76 -3.05
CA ALA A 45 8.63 14.30 -3.02
C ALA A 45 8.72 13.74 -4.45
N ASP A 46 9.64 12.79 -4.65
CA ASP A 46 9.74 12.04 -5.91
C ASP A 46 8.70 10.92 -5.99
N ALA A 47 8.33 10.36 -4.84
CA ALA A 47 7.34 9.29 -4.75
C ALA A 47 6.65 9.26 -3.38
N VAL A 48 5.43 8.74 -3.38
CA VAL A 48 4.63 8.49 -2.17
C VAL A 48 4.53 6.99 -1.92
N LEU A 49 4.79 6.59 -0.67
CA LEU A 49 4.51 5.23 -0.19
C LEU A 49 3.41 5.30 0.87
N SER A 50 2.25 4.68 0.59
CA SER A 50 1.11 4.66 1.51
C SER A 50 0.97 3.32 2.20
N ALA A 51 1.17 3.30 3.52
CA ALA A 51 0.92 2.18 4.41
C ALA A 51 -0.28 2.45 5.34
N ILE A 52 -1.24 3.28 4.89
CA ILE A 52 -2.46 3.57 5.63
C ILE A 52 -3.36 2.34 5.62
N GLY A 53 -3.93 2.02 6.76
CA GLY A 53 -4.94 0.98 6.91
C GLY A 53 -5.85 1.26 8.11
N PRO A 54 -7.05 0.66 8.16
CA PRO A 54 -7.92 0.81 9.32
C PRO A 54 -7.25 0.21 10.56
N ARG A 55 -7.31 0.91 11.69
CA ARG A 55 -6.79 0.40 12.97
C ARG A 55 -7.76 -0.58 13.65
N THR A 56 -9.03 -0.47 13.33
CA THR A 56 -10.11 -1.29 13.87
C THR A 56 -11.03 -1.72 12.73
N ASN A 57 -11.75 -2.82 12.92
CA ASN A 57 -12.71 -3.31 11.94
C ASN A 57 -14.07 -2.64 12.12
N THR A 58 -14.13 -1.31 11.96
CA THR A 58 -15.34 -0.49 12.09
C THR A 58 -15.59 0.34 10.83
N ALA A 59 -16.84 0.68 10.58
CA ALA A 59 -17.22 1.54 9.45
C ALA A 59 -16.53 2.91 9.51
N THR A 60 -16.42 3.51 10.69
CA THR A 60 -15.75 4.81 10.90
C THR A 60 -14.26 4.74 10.52
N ALA A 61 -13.56 3.68 10.91
CA ALA A 61 -12.16 3.49 10.55
C ALA A 61 -11.99 3.24 9.04
N ALA A 62 -12.94 2.54 8.41
CA ALA A 62 -12.99 2.33 6.96
C ALA A 62 -13.16 3.65 6.20
N GLU A 63 -14.13 4.48 6.60
CA GLU A 63 -14.36 5.79 5.99
C GLU A 63 -13.17 6.74 6.14
N ALA A 64 -12.45 6.69 7.27
CA ALA A 64 -11.24 7.47 7.47
C ALA A 64 -10.13 7.10 6.46
N VAL A 65 -9.97 5.81 6.14
CA VAL A 65 -9.01 5.37 5.10
C VAL A 65 -9.43 5.85 3.73
N VAL A 66 -10.69 5.71 3.38
CA VAL A 66 -11.24 6.14 2.08
C VAL A 66 -11.08 7.65 1.89
N ARG A 67 -11.35 8.44 2.93
CA ARG A 67 -11.13 9.89 2.91
C ARG A 67 -9.65 10.22 2.72
N SER A 68 -8.78 9.61 3.53
CA SER A 68 -7.33 9.82 3.40
C SER A 68 -6.79 9.46 2.00
N ALA A 69 -7.38 8.46 1.35
CA ALA A 69 -6.99 8.11 -0.02
C ALA A 69 -7.37 9.21 -1.04
N ARG A 70 -8.57 9.80 -0.92
CA ARG A 70 -8.99 10.92 -1.76
C ARG A 70 -8.11 12.14 -1.56
N ASP A 71 -7.96 12.56 -0.28
CA ASP A 71 -7.16 13.72 0.09
C ASP A 71 -5.71 13.58 -0.41
N LEU A 72 -5.14 12.36 -0.30
CA LEU A 72 -3.79 12.07 -0.77
C LEU A 72 -3.69 12.17 -2.29
N CYS A 73 -4.62 11.57 -3.03
CA CYS A 73 -4.61 11.63 -4.50
C CYS A 73 -4.77 13.08 -5.01
N GLU A 74 -5.66 13.87 -4.38
CA GLU A 74 -5.85 15.28 -4.70
C GLU A 74 -4.59 16.09 -4.43
N ALA A 75 -3.99 15.93 -3.25
CA ALA A 75 -2.76 16.64 -2.89
C ALA A 75 -1.56 16.25 -3.78
N MET A 76 -1.47 14.98 -4.20
CA MET A 76 -0.46 14.53 -5.16
C MET A 76 -0.64 15.19 -6.52
N ALA A 77 -1.89 15.26 -7.03
CA ALA A 77 -2.19 15.93 -8.30
C ALA A 77 -1.87 17.43 -8.24
N GLU A 78 -2.25 18.12 -7.16
CA GLU A 78 -1.93 19.54 -6.94
C GLU A 78 -0.42 19.83 -6.90
N ARG A 79 0.38 18.87 -6.40
CA ARG A 79 1.84 19.01 -6.25
C ARG A 79 2.66 18.42 -7.41
N GLY A 80 2.00 17.81 -8.39
CA GLY A 80 2.67 17.18 -9.52
C GLY A 80 3.48 15.94 -9.15
N VAL A 81 3.10 15.24 -8.06
CA VAL A 81 3.76 14.00 -7.63
C VAL A 81 2.99 12.81 -8.21
N ASP A 82 3.56 12.15 -9.21
CA ASP A 82 2.84 11.10 -9.95
C ASP A 82 3.00 9.69 -9.35
N ARG A 83 4.14 9.40 -8.72
CA ARG A 83 4.45 8.03 -8.26
C ARG A 83 3.80 7.70 -6.92
N LEU A 84 2.87 6.74 -6.92
CA LEU A 84 2.22 6.22 -5.72
C LEU A 84 2.42 4.71 -5.58
N VAL A 85 2.99 4.25 -4.46
CA VAL A 85 3.01 2.84 -4.08
C VAL A 85 2.18 2.67 -2.81
N LEU A 86 1.13 1.87 -2.86
CA LEU A 86 0.28 1.68 -1.68
C LEU A 86 0.18 0.20 -1.29
N VAL A 87 0.03 -0.05 0.01
CA VAL A 87 -0.31 -1.37 0.51
C VAL A 87 -1.82 -1.55 0.50
N SER A 88 -2.29 -2.57 -0.20
CA SER A 88 -3.67 -3.05 -0.18
C SER A 88 -3.75 -4.38 0.58
N GLY A 89 -4.39 -5.39 0.05
CA GLY A 89 -4.46 -6.72 0.65
C GLY A 89 -4.90 -7.78 -0.35
N ALA A 90 -4.53 -9.04 -0.12
CA ALA A 90 -4.89 -10.14 -1.02
C ALA A 90 -6.41 -10.40 -1.12
N ALA A 91 -7.20 -9.89 -0.16
CA ALA A 91 -8.65 -9.97 -0.18
C ALA A 91 -9.32 -8.90 -1.06
N THR A 92 -8.60 -7.93 -1.60
CA THR A 92 -9.13 -7.03 -2.65
C THR A 92 -9.19 -7.76 -3.98
N THR A 93 -10.13 -7.37 -4.84
CA THR A 93 -10.38 -8.04 -6.12
C THR A 93 -10.32 -7.04 -7.27
N LEU A 94 -9.67 -7.44 -8.34
CA LEU A 94 -9.59 -6.70 -9.60
C LEU A 94 -10.00 -7.57 -10.78
N PRO A 95 -10.47 -6.96 -11.88
CA PRO A 95 -10.63 -7.68 -13.14
C PRO A 95 -9.30 -8.36 -13.55
N GLY A 96 -9.37 -9.61 -13.94
CA GLY A 96 -8.19 -10.41 -14.30
C GLY A 96 -7.63 -11.28 -13.17
N ASP A 97 -8.09 -11.10 -11.92
CA ASP A 97 -7.71 -11.99 -10.82
C ASP A 97 -8.23 -13.42 -11.08
N ARG A 98 -7.34 -14.40 -10.96
CA ARG A 98 -7.63 -15.85 -11.10
C ARG A 98 -7.26 -16.59 -9.82
N LYS A 99 -7.79 -16.13 -8.68
CA LYS A 99 -7.48 -16.69 -7.38
C LYS A 99 -7.85 -18.18 -7.32
N ARG A 100 -6.88 -19.01 -6.90
CA ARG A 100 -7.07 -20.45 -6.70
C ARG A 100 -8.06 -20.72 -5.57
N LEU A 101 -8.71 -21.89 -5.57
CA LEU A 101 -9.75 -22.23 -4.60
C LEU A 101 -9.34 -22.03 -3.13
N PRO A 102 -8.14 -22.43 -2.66
CA PRO A 102 -7.74 -22.18 -1.28
C PRO A 102 -7.70 -20.68 -0.91
N HIS A 103 -7.24 -19.83 -1.84
CA HIS A 103 -7.22 -18.38 -1.63
C HIS A 103 -8.61 -17.75 -1.65
N ARG A 104 -9.54 -18.29 -2.45
CA ARG A 104 -10.96 -17.85 -2.45
C ARG A 104 -11.65 -18.17 -1.11
N ILE A 105 -11.37 -19.35 -0.56
CA ILE A 105 -11.89 -19.74 0.76
C ILE A 105 -11.32 -18.81 1.84
N ALA A 106 -10.01 -18.60 1.85
CA ALA A 106 -9.35 -17.70 2.79
C ALA A 106 -9.89 -16.25 2.66
N GLU A 107 -10.08 -15.75 1.44
CA GLU A 107 -10.68 -14.45 1.18
C GLU A 107 -12.11 -14.35 1.75
N SER A 108 -12.95 -15.36 1.50
CA SER A 108 -14.33 -15.37 2.02
C SER A 108 -14.35 -15.29 3.56
N LEU A 109 -13.46 -16.01 4.22
CA LEU A 109 -13.32 -15.95 5.68
C LEU A 109 -12.85 -14.57 6.15
N ILE A 110 -11.84 -14.01 5.51
CA ILE A 110 -11.32 -12.67 5.84
C ILE A 110 -12.41 -11.60 5.62
N ARG A 111 -13.15 -11.66 4.51
CA ARG A 111 -14.28 -10.75 4.24
C ARG A 111 -15.36 -10.83 5.31
N ARG A 112 -15.61 -12.02 5.86
CA ARG A 112 -16.59 -12.20 6.94
C ARG A 112 -16.09 -11.64 8.28
N LEU A 113 -14.81 -11.87 8.62
CA LEU A 113 -14.21 -11.48 9.90
C LEU A 113 -13.74 -10.02 9.94
N SER A 114 -13.33 -9.46 8.80
CA SER A 114 -12.71 -8.13 8.68
C SER A 114 -13.36 -7.32 7.56
N ARG A 115 -14.68 -7.34 7.48
CA ARG A 115 -15.48 -6.75 6.40
C ARG A 115 -15.09 -5.31 6.12
N HIS A 116 -15.08 -4.47 7.15
CA HIS A 116 -14.80 -3.04 6.97
C HIS A 116 -13.36 -2.76 6.54
N VAL A 117 -12.40 -3.61 6.95
CA VAL A 117 -11.00 -3.49 6.50
C VAL A 117 -10.91 -3.81 5.00
N VAL A 118 -11.56 -4.89 4.55
CA VAL A 118 -11.54 -5.29 3.14
C VAL A 118 -12.27 -4.26 2.27
N GLU A 119 -13.44 -3.78 2.71
CA GLU A 119 -14.21 -2.74 2.02
C GLU A 119 -13.40 -1.45 1.88
N ALA A 120 -12.73 -1.00 2.95
CA ALA A 120 -11.88 0.19 2.92
C ALA A 120 -10.76 0.06 1.87
N LYS A 121 -10.07 -1.09 1.86
CA LYS A 121 -8.97 -1.35 0.93
C LYS A 121 -9.45 -1.53 -0.51
N GLN A 122 -10.64 -2.06 -0.71
CA GLN A 122 -11.26 -2.15 -2.03
C GLN A 122 -11.58 -0.76 -2.57
N ARG A 123 -12.25 0.08 -1.77
CA ARG A 123 -12.62 1.45 -2.14
C ARG A 123 -11.38 2.35 -2.35
N GLU A 124 -10.36 2.23 -1.49
CA GLU A 124 -9.06 2.90 -1.69
C GLU A 124 -8.46 2.56 -3.05
N LEU A 125 -8.43 1.27 -3.40
CA LEU A 125 -7.89 0.81 -4.67
C LEU A 125 -8.70 1.33 -5.87
N GLU A 126 -10.03 1.40 -5.76
CA GLU A 126 -10.92 1.95 -6.79
C GLU A 126 -10.67 3.44 -7.02
N ILE A 127 -10.52 4.22 -5.93
CA ILE A 127 -10.18 5.66 -6.01
C ILE A 127 -8.86 5.84 -6.76
N VAL A 128 -7.80 5.14 -6.33
CA VAL A 128 -6.47 5.25 -6.93
C VAL A 128 -6.48 4.83 -8.41
N ARG A 129 -7.22 3.79 -8.78
CA ARG A 129 -7.39 3.36 -10.17
C ARG A 129 -8.06 4.40 -11.06
N GLY A 130 -8.95 5.20 -10.50
CA GLY A 130 -9.63 6.30 -11.21
C GLY A 130 -8.75 7.52 -11.49
N THR A 131 -7.53 7.57 -10.93
CA THR A 131 -6.59 8.68 -11.13
C THR A 131 -5.65 8.44 -12.33
N SER A 132 -4.96 9.51 -12.74
CA SER A 132 -3.86 9.44 -13.72
C SER A 132 -2.51 9.01 -13.11
N LEU A 133 -2.42 8.83 -11.80
CA LEU A 133 -1.18 8.51 -11.10
C LEU A 133 -0.50 7.24 -11.62
N ALA A 134 0.82 7.24 -11.57
CA ALA A 134 1.66 6.07 -11.80
C ALA A 134 1.67 5.18 -10.54
N TRP A 135 0.53 4.57 -10.24
CA TRP A 135 0.33 3.81 -9.01
C TRP A 135 0.78 2.35 -9.13
N THR A 136 1.14 1.77 -7.97
CA THR A 136 1.29 0.31 -7.77
C THR A 136 0.63 -0.06 -6.45
N ALA A 137 -0.34 -0.98 -6.46
CA ALA A 137 -1.03 -1.44 -5.26
C ALA A 137 -0.52 -2.83 -4.85
N VAL A 138 0.30 -2.88 -3.84
CA VAL A 138 0.88 -4.13 -3.33
C VAL A 138 -0.17 -4.90 -2.53
N ARG A 139 -0.44 -6.16 -2.90
CA ARG A 139 -1.47 -7.00 -2.28
C ARG A 139 -0.87 -8.17 -1.49
N PRO A 140 -0.36 -7.93 -0.28
CA PRO A 140 0.13 -9.01 0.58
C PRO A 140 -1.02 -9.85 1.13
N PRO A 141 -0.79 -11.14 1.44
CA PRO A 141 -1.68 -11.96 2.25
C PRO A 141 -1.53 -11.59 3.73
N ARG A 142 -1.54 -12.56 4.64
CA ARG A 142 -1.28 -12.32 6.07
C ARG A 142 0.16 -11.84 6.28
N VAL A 143 0.30 -10.60 6.75
CA VAL A 143 1.61 -10.02 7.08
C VAL A 143 2.01 -10.44 8.49
N LEU A 144 3.17 -11.06 8.60
CA LEU A 144 3.80 -11.47 9.85
C LEU A 144 4.84 -10.45 10.30
N GLY A 145 5.24 -10.49 11.56
CA GLY A 145 6.39 -9.75 12.06
C GLY A 145 7.69 -10.21 11.39
N GLY A 146 8.76 -9.47 11.62
CA GLY A 146 10.12 -9.81 11.12
C GLY A 146 10.68 -8.83 10.11
N GLY A 147 12.00 -8.86 9.97
CA GLY A 147 12.75 -8.10 8.99
C GLY A 147 12.64 -8.67 7.57
N PRO A 148 13.33 -8.06 6.59
CA PRO A 148 13.35 -8.55 5.22
C PRO A 148 14.10 -9.89 5.15
N THR A 149 13.48 -10.87 4.48
CA THR A 149 14.08 -12.19 4.23
C THR A 149 14.69 -12.29 2.83
N GLY A 150 14.32 -11.36 1.93
CA GLY A 150 14.70 -11.39 0.52
C GLY A 150 13.93 -12.43 -0.30
N ARG A 151 12.96 -13.10 0.28
CA ARG A 151 12.18 -14.17 -0.40
C ARG A 151 10.80 -13.66 -0.75
N VAL A 152 10.70 -12.91 -1.86
CA VAL A 152 9.42 -12.37 -2.33
C VAL A 152 9.03 -13.02 -3.66
N ARG A 153 7.89 -13.70 -3.66
CA ARG A 153 7.24 -14.21 -4.87
C ARG A 153 6.13 -13.25 -5.29
N VAL A 154 6.03 -12.98 -6.58
CA VAL A 154 5.08 -12.02 -7.14
C VAL A 154 4.20 -12.70 -8.18
N SER A 155 2.92 -12.32 -8.23
CA SER A 155 1.96 -12.74 -9.26
C SER A 155 0.93 -11.66 -9.50
N LEU A 156 0.45 -11.51 -10.72
CA LEU A 156 -0.64 -10.60 -11.06
C LEU A 156 -2.02 -11.28 -11.03
N GLU A 157 -2.07 -12.60 -10.99
CA GLU A 157 -3.31 -13.36 -11.11
C GLU A 157 -3.85 -13.90 -9.77
N SER A 158 -2.97 -14.41 -8.92
CA SER A 158 -3.35 -15.07 -7.66
C SER A 158 -2.26 -14.91 -6.61
N PRO A 159 -2.59 -14.84 -5.31
CA PRO A 159 -1.56 -14.84 -4.28
C PRO A 159 -0.65 -16.07 -4.42
N PRO A 160 0.69 -15.90 -4.46
CA PRO A 160 1.61 -17.03 -4.57
C PRO A 160 1.80 -17.81 -3.26
N GLY A 161 1.26 -17.28 -2.15
CA GLY A 161 1.29 -17.92 -0.84
C GLY A 161 0.34 -17.26 0.15
N PHE A 162 0.42 -17.66 1.43
CA PHE A 162 -0.50 -17.24 2.48
C PHE A 162 0.08 -16.26 3.49
N THR A 163 1.39 -16.09 3.51
CA THR A 163 2.08 -15.22 4.46
C THR A 163 3.22 -14.46 3.81
N ILE A 164 3.66 -13.37 4.45
CA ILE A 164 4.86 -12.62 4.09
C ILE A 164 5.39 -11.88 5.32
N ALA A 165 6.69 -11.75 5.44
CA ALA A 165 7.31 -10.93 6.49
C ALA A 165 7.06 -9.43 6.22
N ARG A 166 6.86 -8.66 7.28
CA ARG A 166 6.64 -7.20 7.20
C ARG A 166 7.79 -6.49 6.50
N GLY A 167 9.02 -6.92 6.80
CA GLY A 167 10.22 -6.39 6.18
C GLY A 167 10.26 -6.60 4.67
N ASP A 168 9.74 -7.72 4.17
CA ASP A 168 9.67 -7.99 2.73
C ASP A 168 8.60 -7.15 2.04
N VAL A 169 7.45 -6.88 2.70
CA VAL A 169 6.45 -5.95 2.18
C VAL A 169 7.05 -4.55 2.04
N ALA A 170 7.77 -4.07 3.07
CA ALA A 170 8.42 -2.77 3.06
C ALA A 170 9.50 -2.68 1.97
N ALA A 171 10.36 -3.70 1.86
CA ALA A 171 11.39 -3.78 0.84
C ALA A 171 10.82 -3.77 -0.58
N PHE A 172 9.76 -4.54 -0.81
CA PHE A 172 9.09 -4.57 -2.11
C PHE A 172 8.48 -3.21 -2.45
N MET A 173 7.77 -2.57 -1.52
CA MET A 173 7.20 -1.25 -1.71
C MET A 173 8.27 -0.20 -2.01
N LEU A 174 9.39 -0.24 -1.27
CA LEU A 174 10.51 0.68 -1.46
C LEU A 174 11.14 0.50 -2.85
N ALA A 175 11.36 -0.74 -3.29
CA ALA A 175 11.86 -1.02 -4.63
C ALA A 175 10.92 -0.50 -5.73
N GLN A 176 9.61 -0.51 -5.49
CA GLN A 176 8.65 0.05 -6.45
C GLN A 176 8.64 1.58 -6.49
N ALA A 177 9.19 2.29 -5.52
CA ALA A 177 9.22 3.76 -5.55
C ALA A 177 9.90 4.31 -6.83
N THR A 178 10.94 3.64 -7.30
CA THR A 178 11.69 4.03 -8.51
C THR A 178 11.48 3.07 -9.70
N SER A 179 10.91 1.88 -9.47
CA SER A 179 10.65 0.89 -10.50
C SER A 179 9.40 1.22 -11.32
N ARG A 180 9.42 0.87 -12.59
CA ARG A 180 8.28 0.97 -13.53
C ARG A 180 7.64 -0.39 -13.84
N ALA A 181 8.08 -1.48 -13.19
CA ALA A 181 7.65 -2.85 -13.51
C ALA A 181 6.15 -3.10 -13.31
N TYR A 182 5.55 -2.46 -12.32
CA TYR A 182 4.13 -2.67 -11.96
C TYR A 182 3.33 -1.37 -12.00
N LEU A 183 3.59 -0.50 -12.97
CA LEU A 183 2.80 0.73 -13.14
C LEU A 183 1.35 0.40 -13.48
N ARG A 184 0.43 1.01 -12.72
CA ARG A 184 -1.02 0.83 -12.80
C ARG A 184 -1.45 -0.63 -12.66
N GLN A 185 -0.69 -1.40 -11.87
CA GLN A 185 -0.93 -2.80 -11.57
C GLN A 185 -1.00 -3.05 -10.06
N ALA A 186 -1.59 -4.19 -9.70
CA ALA A 186 -1.78 -4.58 -8.32
C ALA A 186 -1.21 -5.99 -8.06
N PRO A 187 0.12 -6.14 -7.96
CA PRO A 187 0.75 -7.42 -7.73
C PRO A 187 0.38 -8.02 -6.37
N PHE A 188 0.06 -9.31 -6.35
CA PHE A 188 0.10 -10.12 -5.16
C PHE A 188 1.56 -10.45 -4.83
N ILE A 189 1.90 -10.40 -3.54
CA ILE A 189 3.23 -10.79 -3.07
C ILE A 189 3.11 -11.78 -1.91
N SER A 190 4.08 -12.69 -1.77
CA SER A 190 4.21 -13.59 -0.60
C SER A 190 5.67 -13.94 -0.34
N GLY A 191 5.99 -14.38 0.85
CA GLY A 191 7.29 -14.93 1.22
C GLY A 191 7.44 -16.41 0.89
#